data_54337ab4c4ba80371078b4efb0eb18cd
#
_entry.id   54337ab4c4ba80371078b4efb0eb18cd
#
_cell.length_a   1.000
_cell.length_b   1.000
_cell.length_c   1.000
_cell.angle_alpha   90.00
_cell.angle_beta   90.00
_cell.angle_gamma   90.00
#
_symmetry.space_group_name_H-M   'P 1'
#
loop_
_entity.id
_entity.type
_entity.pdbx_description
1 polymer ?
#
loop_
_entity_poly.entity_id
_entity_poly.type
_entity_poly.pdbx_seq_one_letter_code
_entity_poly.pdbx_strand_id
1 'polypeptide(L)'
;MFKLSVISDEISQDFQRVVDVCKEYGVEQVEPRSVWDTPPQKLTDEQVAEMKRILSNAGMGVCAIASPFLKCDLGDETQYQEHLGILRRCIEIAHELDTKIIRGFTFWKTGPAKAVWQQIVDAFEEPIRICEQEDVYLGIENEASTHIATAAEAEALYAAIGSDRVQAIWDPANEVYAEDGELPFPDAFERMKPNLIHVHIKDAV
;
A
#
# COMPACT_ATOMS: atom_id res chain seq x y z
N MET A 1 4.50 -18.68 9.11
CA MET A 1 3.36 -19.05 8.24
C MET A 1 2.77 -17.74 7.74
N PHE A 2 2.55 -17.58 6.45
CA PHE A 2 1.89 -16.40 5.89
C PHE A 2 0.42 -16.38 6.29
N LYS A 3 -0.11 -15.19 6.58
CA LYS A 3 -1.56 -14.99 6.75
C LYS A 3 -2.13 -14.54 5.41
N LEU A 4 -3.25 -15.11 5.01
CA LEU A 4 -3.95 -14.72 3.81
C LEU A 4 -4.88 -13.54 4.09
N SER A 5 -4.91 -12.60 3.17
CA SER A 5 -5.85 -11.48 3.14
C SER A 5 -6.36 -11.28 1.71
N VAL A 6 -7.37 -10.45 1.56
CA VAL A 6 -7.91 -10.09 0.25
C VAL A 6 -8.14 -8.58 0.17
N ILE A 7 -7.85 -7.99 -0.96
CA ILE A 7 -8.23 -6.59 -1.26
C ILE A 7 -9.76 -6.56 -1.44
N SER A 8 -10.43 -5.74 -0.66
CA SER A 8 -11.89 -5.78 -0.46
C SER A 8 -12.72 -5.75 -1.75
N ASP A 9 -12.43 -4.84 -2.65
CA ASP A 9 -13.19 -4.60 -3.87
C ASP A 9 -12.88 -5.58 -5.02
N GLU A 10 -11.92 -6.48 -4.84
CA GLU A 10 -11.75 -7.65 -5.72
C GLU A 10 -12.91 -8.66 -5.53
N ILE A 11 -13.60 -8.60 -4.40
CA ILE A 11 -14.78 -9.41 -4.14
C ILE A 11 -16.07 -8.61 -4.40
N SER A 12 -16.22 -7.46 -3.74
CA SER A 12 -17.43 -6.65 -3.81
C SER A 12 -17.23 -5.26 -3.22
N GLN A 13 -18.05 -4.30 -3.66
CA GLN A 13 -18.19 -3.01 -2.99
C GLN A 13 -19.06 -3.11 -1.71
N ASP A 14 -19.90 -4.14 -1.58
CA ASP A 14 -20.61 -4.44 -0.32
C ASP A 14 -19.66 -5.13 0.67
N PHE A 15 -19.30 -4.41 1.73
CA PHE A 15 -18.33 -4.90 2.71
C PHE A 15 -18.79 -6.11 3.50
N GLN A 16 -20.12 -6.25 3.77
CA GLN A 16 -20.64 -7.46 4.39
C GLN A 16 -20.42 -8.68 3.48
N ARG A 17 -20.64 -8.52 2.17
CA ARG A 17 -20.38 -9.58 1.18
C ARG A 17 -18.92 -9.98 1.14
N VAL A 18 -18.00 -9.00 1.23
CA VAL A 18 -16.54 -9.29 1.33
C VAL A 18 -16.25 -10.20 2.52
N VAL A 19 -16.76 -9.85 3.69
CA VAL A 19 -16.54 -10.60 4.94
C VAL A 19 -17.16 -11.99 4.84
N ASP A 20 -18.37 -12.15 4.28
CA ASP A 20 -19.02 -13.43 4.12
C ASP A 20 -18.20 -14.39 3.22
N VAL A 21 -17.68 -13.88 2.10
CA VAL A 21 -16.80 -14.66 1.20
C VAL A 21 -15.49 -15.02 1.90
N CYS A 22 -14.85 -14.09 2.59
CA CYS A 22 -13.64 -14.38 3.36
C CYS A 22 -13.85 -15.53 4.35
N LYS A 23 -14.95 -15.53 5.08
CA LYS A 23 -15.30 -16.61 6.03
C LYS A 23 -15.53 -17.94 5.32
N GLU A 24 -16.18 -17.96 4.17
CA GLU A 24 -16.40 -19.17 3.36
C GLU A 24 -15.09 -19.85 2.99
N TYR A 25 -14.04 -19.02 2.66
CA TYR A 25 -12.73 -19.53 2.26
C TYR A 25 -11.69 -19.56 3.37
N GLY A 26 -12.07 -19.25 4.61
CA GLY A 26 -11.16 -19.28 5.76
C GLY A 26 -10.10 -18.17 5.74
N VAL A 27 -10.38 -17.05 5.07
CA VAL A 27 -9.54 -15.85 5.08
C VAL A 27 -9.89 -15.00 6.30
N GLU A 28 -8.89 -14.67 7.12
CA GLU A 28 -9.08 -14.00 8.42
C GLU A 28 -8.83 -12.50 8.39
N GLN A 29 -8.30 -11.97 7.28
CA GLN A 29 -7.94 -10.56 7.15
C GLN A 29 -8.40 -10.00 5.81
N VAL A 30 -8.69 -8.69 5.81
CA VAL A 30 -9.00 -7.93 4.59
C VAL A 30 -8.06 -6.74 4.45
N GLU A 31 -7.91 -6.24 3.22
CA GLU A 31 -7.24 -5.00 2.90
C GLU A 31 -8.23 -4.06 2.23
N PRO A 32 -8.78 -3.05 2.92
CA PRO A 32 -9.72 -2.09 2.34
C PRO A 32 -9.05 -1.19 1.30
N ARG A 33 -9.53 -1.24 0.03
CA ARG A 33 -9.13 -0.37 -1.09
C ARG A 33 -10.29 0.49 -1.57
N SER A 34 -11.47 -0.10 -1.72
CA SER A 34 -12.73 0.60 -1.97
C SER A 34 -13.85 -0.16 -1.28
N VAL A 35 -14.71 0.56 -0.58
CA VAL A 35 -15.83 0.01 0.16
C VAL A 35 -17.04 0.93 -0.08
N TRP A 36 -18.17 0.37 -0.48
CA TRP A 36 -19.36 1.15 -0.87
C TRP A 36 -19.05 2.23 -1.91
N ASP A 37 -18.28 1.86 -2.95
CA ASP A 37 -17.78 2.75 -4.02
C ASP A 37 -17.00 3.98 -3.50
N THR A 38 -16.42 3.86 -2.31
CA THR A 38 -15.71 4.94 -1.62
C THR A 38 -14.28 4.49 -1.30
N PRO A 39 -13.23 5.20 -1.78
CA PRO A 39 -11.85 4.89 -1.45
C PRO A 39 -11.55 5.24 0.02
N PRO A 40 -10.53 4.63 0.66
CA PRO A 40 -10.30 4.74 2.10
C PRO A 40 -10.26 6.17 2.61
N GLN A 41 -9.51 7.05 1.96
CA GLN A 41 -9.34 8.45 2.37
C GLN A 41 -10.62 9.29 2.34
N LYS A 42 -11.70 8.79 1.73
CA LYS A 42 -13.01 9.48 1.64
C LYS A 42 -14.09 8.83 2.51
N LEU A 43 -13.79 7.73 3.19
CA LEU A 43 -14.72 7.11 4.13
C LEU A 43 -15.01 8.06 5.29
N THR A 44 -16.30 8.15 5.66
CA THR A 44 -16.71 8.87 6.87
C THR A 44 -16.40 8.07 8.13
N ASP A 45 -16.40 8.73 9.29
CA ASP A 45 -16.16 8.03 10.56
C ASP A 45 -17.25 7.00 10.86
N GLU A 46 -18.51 7.27 10.45
CA GLU A 46 -19.62 6.34 10.57
C GLU A 46 -19.40 5.10 9.68
N GLN A 47 -18.88 5.27 8.47
CA GLN A 47 -18.55 4.15 7.58
C GLN A 47 -17.38 3.32 8.16
N VAL A 48 -16.35 3.95 8.71
CA VAL A 48 -15.25 3.25 9.38
C VAL A 48 -15.75 2.48 10.61
N ALA A 49 -16.60 3.10 11.43
CA ALA A 49 -17.21 2.43 12.57
C ALA A 49 -18.07 1.22 12.16
N GLU A 50 -18.81 1.33 11.05
CA GLU A 50 -19.59 0.21 10.50
C GLU A 50 -18.69 -0.92 10.00
N MET A 51 -17.58 -0.61 9.31
CA MET A 51 -16.57 -1.62 8.92
C MET A 51 -16.02 -2.35 10.15
N LYS A 52 -15.64 -1.60 11.20
CA LYS A 52 -15.15 -2.15 12.46
C LYS A 52 -16.17 -3.08 13.10
N ARG A 53 -17.45 -2.70 13.10
CA ARG A 53 -18.55 -3.51 13.62
C ARG A 53 -18.71 -4.83 12.85
N ILE A 54 -18.70 -4.76 11.51
CA ILE A 54 -18.82 -5.93 10.63
C ILE A 54 -17.65 -6.90 10.88
N LEU A 55 -16.41 -6.40 10.90
CA LEU A 55 -15.20 -7.19 11.14
C LEU A 55 -15.20 -7.84 12.53
N SER A 56 -15.55 -7.07 13.58
CA SER A 56 -15.60 -7.58 14.95
C SER A 56 -16.63 -8.71 15.12
N ASN A 57 -17.80 -8.58 14.49
CA ASN A 57 -18.83 -9.62 14.50
C ASN A 57 -18.38 -10.90 13.78
N ALA A 58 -17.49 -10.77 12.82
CA ALA A 58 -16.94 -11.88 12.05
C ALA A 58 -15.67 -12.49 12.67
N GLY A 59 -15.04 -11.83 13.64
CA GLY A 59 -13.75 -12.20 14.20
C GLY A 59 -12.59 -12.00 13.21
N MET A 60 -12.72 -11.03 12.30
CA MET A 60 -11.74 -10.73 11.25
C MET A 60 -10.97 -9.45 11.57
N GLY A 61 -9.75 -9.34 11.00
CA GLY A 61 -8.89 -8.17 11.11
C GLY A 61 -8.62 -7.48 9.78
N VAL A 62 -7.87 -6.39 9.86
CA VAL A 62 -7.34 -5.65 8.70
C VAL A 62 -5.83 -5.81 8.66
N CYS A 63 -5.26 -6.19 7.51
CA CYS A 63 -3.80 -6.34 7.35
C CYS A 63 -3.11 -5.03 6.98
N ALA A 64 -3.74 -4.23 6.11
CA ALA A 64 -3.23 -2.94 5.64
C ALA A 64 -4.40 -2.08 5.12
N ILE A 65 -4.16 -0.78 4.95
CA ILE A 65 -5.06 0.13 4.23
C ILE A 65 -4.50 0.38 2.83
N ALA A 66 -5.23 -0.07 1.80
CA ALA A 66 -4.82 0.06 0.40
C ALA A 66 -5.03 1.50 -0.13
N SER A 67 -4.26 2.42 0.40
CA SER A 67 -4.27 3.85 0.07
C SER A 67 -3.72 4.12 -1.35
N PRO A 68 -4.16 5.19 -2.05
CA PRO A 68 -3.55 5.68 -3.28
C PRO A 68 -2.38 6.65 -3.02
N PHE A 69 -1.85 6.73 -1.81
CA PHE A 69 -0.82 7.70 -1.43
C PHE A 69 0.34 7.74 -2.42
N LEU A 70 0.71 8.94 -2.85
CA LEU A 70 1.72 9.26 -3.87
C LEU A 70 1.45 8.74 -5.30
N LYS A 71 0.22 8.34 -5.65
CA LYS A 71 -0.22 8.28 -7.06
C LYS A 71 -0.61 9.70 -7.54
N CYS A 72 0.39 10.58 -7.64
CA CYS A 72 0.27 11.98 -8.06
C CYS A 72 1.51 12.41 -8.86
N ASP A 73 1.52 13.64 -9.36
CA ASP A 73 2.63 14.17 -10.14
C ASP A 73 3.78 14.61 -9.23
N LEU A 74 4.99 14.11 -9.49
CA LEU A 74 6.19 14.54 -8.79
C LEU A 74 6.50 16.01 -9.08
N GLY A 75 6.70 16.81 -8.03
CA GLY A 75 6.98 18.25 -8.13
C GLY A 75 5.74 19.13 -8.17
N ASP A 76 4.53 18.58 -8.17
CA ASP A 76 3.30 19.34 -7.94
C ASP A 76 3.03 19.43 -6.42
N GLU A 77 3.37 20.59 -5.85
CA GLU A 77 3.23 20.84 -4.42
C GLU A 77 1.77 20.75 -3.94
N THR A 78 0.81 21.15 -4.78
CA THR A 78 -0.62 21.09 -4.41
C THR A 78 -1.07 19.64 -4.26
N GLN A 79 -0.78 18.80 -5.26
CA GLN A 79 -1.08 17.38 -5.19
C GLN A 79 -0.32 16.69 -4.04
N TYR A 80 0.93 17.06 -3.82
CA TYR A 80 1.71 16.52 -2.71
C TYR A 80 1.07 16.79 -1.35
N GLN A 81 0.64 18.03 -1.09
CA GLN A 81 -0.05 18.39 0.15
C GLN A 81 -1.41 17.67 0.29
N GLU A 82 -2.15 17.51 -0.80
CA GLU A 82 -3.38 16.68 -0.82
C GLU A 82 -3.06 15.22 -0.43
N HIS A 83 -1.98 14.65 -0.97
CA HIS A 83 -1.57 13.29 -0.65
C HIS A 83 -1.07 13.13 0.79
N LEU A 84 -0.43 14.12 1.39
CA LEU A 84 -0.15 14.13 2.84
C LEU A 84 -1.45 14.10 3.67
N GLY A 85 -2.49 14.78 3.21
CA GLY A 85 -3.84 14.68 3.79
C GLY A 85 -4.42 13.26 3.67
N ILE A 86 -4.26 12.61 2.50
CA ILE A 86 -4.65 11.21 2.28
C ILE A 86 -3.92 10.28 3.24
N LEU A 87 -2.60 10.44 3.41
CA LEU A 87 -1.82 9.64 4.35
C LEU A 87 -2.35 9.77 5.77
N ARG A 88 -2.55 10.99 6.26
CA ARG A 88 -3.08 11.23 7.62
C ARG A 88 -4.45 10.59 7.81
N ARG A 89 -5.36 10.76 6.84
CA ARG A 89 -6.69 10.12 6.93
C ARG A 89 -6.60 8.59 6.95
N CYS A 90 -5.76 8.00 6.12
CA CYS A 90 -5.57 6.54 6.12
C CYS A 90 -4.92 6.03 7.41
N ILE A 91 -4.09 6.82 8.07
CA ILE A 91 -3.53 6.52 9.40
C ILE A 91 -4.64 6.51 10.47
N GLU A 92 -5.53 7.51 10.49
CA GLU A 92 -6.69 7.53 11.40
C GLU A 92 -7.53 6.25 11.24
N ILE A 93 -7.82 5.86 9.99
CA ILE A 93 -8.57 4.64 9.68
C ILE A 93 -7.79 3.39 10.12
N ALA A 94 -6.48 3.35 9.93
CA ALA A 94 -5.63 2.24 10.34
C ALA A 94 -5.67 2.05 11.87
N HIS A 95 -5.60 3.13 12.64
CA HIS A 95 -5.74 3.09 14.10
C HIS A 95 -7.11 2.58 14.53
N GLU A 96 -8.19 3.05 13.88
CA GLU A 96 -9.55 2.57 14.18
C GLU A 96 -9.77 1.09 13.87
N LEU A 97 -9.10 0.57 12.82
CA LEU A 97 -9.22 -0.81 12.37
C LEU A 97 -8.10 -1.73 12.88
N ASP A 98 -7.26 -1.26 13.82
CA ASP A 98 -6.17 -1.99 14.46
C ASP A 98 -5.15 -2.59 13.48
N THR A 99 -4.72 -1.77 12.49
CA THR A 99 -3.63 -2.10 11.58
C THR A 99 -2.56 -1.02 11.57
N LYS A 100 -1.36 -1.34 11.11
CA LYS A 100 -0.22 -0.41 11.09
C LYS A 100 0.35 -0.18 9.70
N ILE A 101 -0.17 -0.83 8.67
CA ILE A 101 0.39 -0.73 7.32
C ILE A 101 -0.52 0.13 6.47
N ILE A 102 0.04 1.20 5.91
CA ILE A 102 -0.59 2.02 4.89
C ILE A 102 0.18 1.82 3.58
N ARG A 103 -0.54 1.42 2.51
CA ARG A 103 0.06 1.32 1.19
C ARG A 103 0.33 2.71 0.61
N GLY A 104 1.45 2.83 -0.09
CA GLY A 104 1.81 3.98 -0.89
C GLY A 104 2.53 3.59 -2.17
N PHE A 105 2.84 4.60 -2.99
CA PHE A 105 3.52 4.49 -4.27
C PHE A 105 4.64 5.53 -4.40
N THR A 106 5.14 5.77 -5.62
CA THR A 106 6.31 6.63 -5.86
C THR A 106 6.10 7.59 -7.04
N PHE A 107 4.96 8.26 -7.06
CA PHE A 107 4.56 9.23 -8.08
C PHE A 107 4.37 8.61 -9.48
N TRP A 108 3.56 9.26 -10.33
CA TRP A 108 3.37 8.83 -11.71
C TRP A 108 4.66 8.89 -12.50
N LYS A 109 4.98 7.82 -13.23
CA LYS A 109 6.17 7.69 -14.04
C LYS A 109 6.11 8.65 -15.23
N THR A 110 7.02 9.63 -15.27
CA THR A 110 7.16 10.59 -16.38
C THR A 110 8.44 10.36 -17.17
N GLY A 111 9.26 9.40 -16.75
CA GLY A 111 10.55 9.04 -17.34
C GLY A 111 11.35 8.14 -16.41
N PRO A 112 12.62 7.89 -16.69
CA PRO A 112 13.47 7.07 -15.84
C PRO A 112 13.59 7.65 -14.42
N ALA A 113 13.40 6.83 -13.38
CA ALA A 113 13.51 7.24 -11.96
C ALA A 113 14.84 7.96 -11.67
N LYS A 114 15.92 7.51 -12.31
CA LYS A 114 17.27 8.10 -12.17
C LYS A 114 17.31 9.61 -12.47
N ALA A 115 16.48 10.11 -13.38
CA ALA A 115 16.47 11.52 -13.75
C ALA A 115 15.89 12.42 -12.64
N VAL A 116 15.03 11.88 -11.78
CA VAL A 116 14.33 12.60 -10.71
C VAL A 116 14.58 11.97 -9.33
N TRP A 117 15.62 11.14 -9.22
CA TRP A 117 15.90 10.30 -8.05
C TRP A 117 15.90 11.07 -6.73
N GLN A 118 16.66 12.17 -6.67
CA GLN A 118 16.77 12.96 -5.45
C GLN A 118 15.42 13.57 -5.05
N GLN A 119 14.61 14.00 -6.03
CA GLN A 119 13.28 14.55 -5.75
C GLN A 119 12.35 13.48 -5.16
N ILE A 120 12.44 12.22 -5.66
CA ILE A 120 11.68 11.10 -5.10
C ILE A 120 12.11 10.86 -3.64
N VAL A 121 13.42 10.75 -3.38
CA VAL A 121 13.95 10.50 -2.02
C VAL A 121 13.55 11.60 -1.06
N ASP A 122 13.75 12.87 -1.44
CA ASP A 122 13.44 14.04 -0.61
C ASP A 122 11.93 14.10 -0.25
N ALA A 123 11.07 13.68 -1.16
CA ALA A 123 9.62 13.67 -0.94
C ALA A 123 9.17 12.68 0.15
N PHE A 124 10.02 11.77 0.60
CA PHE A 124 9.72 10.86 1.70
C PHE A 124 10.02 11.43 3.09
N GLU A 125 10.69 12.58 3.20
CA GLU A 125 11.08 13.16 4.50
C GLU A 125 9.84 13.39 5.40
N GLU A 126 8.83 14.10 4.90
CA GLU A 126 7.61 14.39 5.67
C GLU A 126 6.74 13.14 5.93
N PRO A 127 6.49 12.25 4.95
CA PRO A 127 5.82 10.97 5.21
C PRO A 127 6.48 10.11 6.28
N ILE A 128 7.80 10.01 6.30
CA ILE A 128 8.55 9.28 7.34
C ILE A 128 8.28 9.88 8.71
N ARG A 129 8.40 11.21 8.84
CA ARG A 129 8.16 11.92 10.10
C ARG A 129 6.73 11.66 10.62
N ILE A 130 5.74 11.66 9.72
CA ILE A 130 4.35 11.35 10.07
C ILE A 130 4.24 9.90 10.56
N CYS A 131 4.81 8.95 9.83
CA CYS A 131 4.74 7.52 10.19
C CYS A 131 5.44 7.22 11.52
N GLU A 132 6.55 7.91 11.83
CA GLU A 132 7.24 7.80 13.12
C GLU A 132 6.37 8.32 14.27
N GLN A 133 5.73 9.47 14.10
CA GLN A 133 4.86 10.08 15.10
C GLN A 133 3.62 9.23 15.40
N GLU A 134 3.07 8.58 14.38
CA GLU A 134 1.83 7.81 14.45
C GLU A 134 2.05 6.30 14.67
N ASP A 135 3.31 5.86 14.79
CA ASP A 135 3.70 4.46 14.97
C ASP A 135 3.11 3.51 13.91
N VAL A 136 3.17 3.91 12.65
CA VAL A 136 2.73 3.14 11.47
C VAL A 136 3.87 2.91 10.50
N TYR A 137 3.62 2.03 9.51
CA TYR A 137 4.53 1.75 8.41
C TYR A 137 3.92 2.18 7.09
N LEU A 138 4.72 2.82 6.25
CA LEU A 138 4.40 3.11 4.87
C LEU A 138 4.93 1.97 4.00
N GLY A 139 4.04 1.12 3.51
CA GLY A 139 4.38 0.04 2.59
C GLY A 139 4.36 0.55 1.15
N ILE A 140 5.51 0.61 0.49
CA ILE A 140 5.61 1.05 -0.90
C ILE A 140 5.47 -0.15 -1.82
N GLU A 141 4.43 -0.13 -2.66
CA GLU A 141 4.18 -1.12 -3.69
C GLU A 141 4.98 -0.77 -4.96
N ASN A 142 5.73 -1.73 -5.50
CA ASN A 142 6.31 -1.60 -6.83
C ASN A 142 5.18 -1.62 -7.87
N GLU A 143 5.12 -0.58 -8.72
CA GLU A 143 4.02 -0.40 -9.66
C GLU A 143 4.53 0.18 -10.99
N ALA A 144 4.28 -0.52 -12.10
CA ALA A 144 4.82 -0.16 -13.41
C ALA A 144 4.43 1.25 -13.88
N SER A 145 3.32 1.78 -13.42
CA SER A 145 2.86 3.15 -13.72
C SER A 145 3.52 4.24 -12.88
N THR A 146 4.33 3.86 -11.87
CA THR A 146 5.04 4.79 -10.98
C THR A 146 6.55 4.73 -11.19
N HIS A 147 7.30 5.64 -10.56
CA HIS A 147 8.75 5.71 -10.76
C HIS A 147 9.51 4.49 -10.22
N ILE A 148 9.00 3.84 -9.18
CA ILE A 148 9.60 2.61 -8.65
C ILE A 148 8.73 1.42 -9.09
N ALA A 149 9.15 0.81 -10.18
CA ALA A 149 8.43 -0.28 -10.84
C ALA A 149 9.04 -1.65 -10.54
N THR A 150 10.35 -1.70 -10.29
CA THR A 150 11.10 -2.95 -10.13
C THR A 150 11.65 -3.13 -8.73
N ALA A 151 11.97 -4.38 -8.38
CA ALA A 151 12.61 -4.72 -7.11
C ALA A 151 13.98 -4.05 -6.96
N ALA A 152 14.74 -3.92 -8.05
CA ALA A 152 16.04 -3.25 -8.05
C ALA A 152 15.91 -1.74 -7.74
N GLU A 153 14.90 -1.06 -8.31
CA GLU A 153 14.61 0.35 -7.99
C GLU A 153 14.12 0.50 -6.54
N ALA A 154 13.28 -0.42 -6.07
CA ALA A 154 12.77 -0.41 -4.69
C ALA A 154 13.89 -0.63 -3.66
N GLU A 155 14.77 -1.61 -3.88
CA GLU A 155 15.97 -1.85 -3.04
C GLU A 155 16.82 -0.58 -2.92
N ALA A 156 17.08 0.09 -4.06
CA ALA A 156 17.84 1.34 -4.08
C ALA A 156 17.11 2.46 -3.32
N LEU A 157 15.78 2.55 -3.43
CA LEU A 157 14.97 3.53 -2.70
C LEU A 157 15.06 3.33 -1.19
N TYR A 158 14.87 2.10 -0.69
CA TYR A 158 14.94 1.80 0.75
C TYR A 158 16.34 2.10 1.31
N ALA A 159 17.40 1.77 0.54
CA ALA A 159 18.77 2.09 0.93
C ALA A 159 19.03 3.60 0.99
N ALA A 160 18.45 4.39 0.06
CA ALA A 160 18.60 5.84 0.04
C ALA A 160 17.81 6.54 1.15
N ILE A 161 16.59 6.07 1.44
CA ILE A 161 15.74 6.61 2.49
C ILE A 161 16.30 6.27 3.88
N GLY A 162 16.76 5.05 4.11
CA GLY A 162 17.37 4.60 5.36
C GLY A 162 16.44 4.63 6.58
N SER A 163 15.12 4.61 6.39
CA SER A 163 14.13 4.57 7.47
C SER A 163 13.45 3.20 7.55
N ASP A 164 13.29 2.69 8.76
CA ASP A 164 12.56 1.45 9.03
C ASP A 164 11.02 1.63 8.93
N ARG A 165 10.54 2.87 8.79
CA ARG A 165 9.11 3.17 8.61
C ARG A 165 8.65 3.05 7.16
N VAL A 166 9.57 3.01 6.19
CA VAL A 166 9.26 2.78 4.78
C VAL A 166 9.70 1.38 4.41
N GLN A 167 8.74 0.52 4.08
CA GLN A 167 8.93 -0.90 3.87
C GLN A 167 8.31 -1.34 2.53
N ALA A 168 8.57 -2.56 2.11
CA ALA A 168 8.11 -3.09 0.84
C ALA A 168 6.73 -3.76 0.95
N ILE A 169 5.81 -3.34 0.07
CA ILE A 169 4.72 -4.19 -0.40
C ILE A 169 5.14 -4.70 -1.77
N TRP A 170 5.42 -5.99 -1.89
CA TRP A 170 5.90 -6.53 -3.14
C TRP A 170 4.78 -7.16 -3.95
N ASP A 171 4.59 -6.67 -5.17
CA ASP A 171 3.71 -7.24 -6.18
C ASP A 171 4.56 -7.89 -7.29
N PRO A 172 4.70 -9.23 -7.30
CA PRO A 172 5.48 -9.95 -8.31
C PRO A 172 4.91 -9.81 -9.73
N ALA A 173 3.61 -9.59 -9.89
CA ALA A 173 3.03 -9.37 -11.22
C ALA A 173 3.41 -7.99 -11.77
N ASN A 174 3.49 -6.96 -10.92
CA ASN A 174 3.98 -5.65 -11.33
C ASN A 174 5.44 -5.69 -11.78
N GLU A 175 6.26 -6.57 -11.20
CA GLU A 175 7.63 -6.82 -11.66
C GLU A 175 7.64 -7.35 -13.11
N VAL A 176 6.73 -8.26 -13.45
CA VAL A 176 6.60 -8.80 -14.82
C VAL A 176 6.17 -7.72 -15.82
N TYR A 177 5.36 -6.75 -15.40
CA TYR A 177 4.90 -5.66 -16.27
C TYR A 177 5.90 -4.51 -16.40
N ALA A 178 6.91 -4.45 -15.54
CA ALA A 178 7.94 -3.43 -15.63
C ALA A 178 8.88 -3.69 -16.83
N GLU A 179 9.29 -2.63 -17.55
CA GLU A 179 10.12 -2.74 -18.75
C GLU A 179 11.47 -3.42 -18.47
N ASP A 180 12.07 -3.11 -17.31
CA ASP A 180 13.35 -3.65 -16.85
C ASP A 180 13.19 -4.61 -15.67
N GLY A 181 12.01 -5.26 -15.54
CA GLY A 181 11.71 -6.17 -14.46
C GLY A 181 12.57 -7.44 -14.48
N GLU A 182 12.97 -7.88 -13.31
CA GLU A 182 13.71 -9.14 -13.11
C GLU A 182 12.73 -10.33 -13.06
N LEU A 183 13.25 -11.56 -13.00
CA LEU A 183 12.43 -12.70 -12.65
C LEU A 183 11.87 -12.51 -11.24
N PRO A 184 10.54 -12.59 -11.04
CA PRO A 184 9.94 -12.35 -9.73
C PRO A 184 10.51 -13.25 -8.63
N PHE A 185 10.92 -14.48 -8.98
CA PHE A 185 11.56 -15.42 -8.08
C PHE A 185 12.65 -16.21 -8.81
N PRO A 186 13.86 -16.39 -8.23
CA PRO A 186 14.25 -15.88 -6.89
C PRO A 186 14.74 -14.43 -6.88
N ASP A 187 15.11 -13.84 -8.02
CA ASP A 187 15.95 -12.65 -8.11
C ASP A 187 15.30 -11.41 -7.45
N ALA A 188 14.13 -11.00 -7.94
CA ALA A 188 13.41 -9.85 -7.39
C ALA A 188 12.97 -10.09 -5.92
N PHE A 189 12.54 -11.31 -5.58
CA PHE A 189 12.16 -11.65 -4.21
C PHE A 189 13.31 -11.50 -3.22
N GLU A 190 14.52 -11.97 -3.55
CA GLU A 190 15.68 -11.85 -2.64
C GLU A 190 16.10 -10.38 -2.42
N ARG A 191 15.86 -9.48 -3.38
CA ARG A 191 16.04 -8.02 -3.21
C ARG A 191 15.00 -7.41 -2.27
N MET A 192 13.73 -7.78 -2.44
CA MET A 192 12.62 -7.21 -1.67
C MET A 192 12.57 -7.74 -0.22
N LYS A 193 12.98 -8.97 -0.01
CA LYS A 193 12.87 -9.71 1.24
C LYS A 193 13.43 -9.00 2.49
N PRO A 194 14.55 -8.25 2.47
CA PRO A 194 15.05 -7.54 3.65
C PRO A 194 14.11 -6.46 4.19
N ASN A 195 13.30 -5.87 3.31
CA ASN A 195 12.37 -4.79 3.64
C ASN A 195 10.90 -5.22 3.54
N LEU A 196 10.64 -6.51 3.34
CA LEU A 196 9.31 -7.03 3.02
C LEU A 196 8.38 -7.00 4.25
N ILE A 197 7.29 -6.25 4.15
CA ILE A 197 6.25 -6.17 5.18
C ILE A 197 4.92 -6.82 4.71
N HIS A 198 4.65 -6.79 3.41
CA HIS A 198 3.43 -7.33 2.81
C HIS A 198 3.66 -7.79 1.36
N VAL A 199 2.79 -8.65 0.84
CA VAL A 199 2.87 -9.15 -0.55
C VAL A 199 1.48 -9.08 -1.18
N HIS A 200 1.40 -8.53 -2.39
CA HIS A 200 0.22 -8.63 -3.25
C HIS A 200 0.46 -9.73 -4.29
N ILE A 201 -0.49 -10.64 -4.40
CA ILE A 201 -0.45 -11.70 -5.42
C ILE A 201 -1.68 -11.56 -6.30
N LYS A 202 -1.45 -11.44 -7.60
CA LYS A 202 -2.50 -11.42 -8.63
C LYS A 202 -2.02 -12.19 -9.86
N ASP A 203 -2.96 -12.54 -10.74
CA ASP A 203 -2.60 -13.12 -12.04
C ASP A 203 -1.96 -12.05 -12.94
N ALA A 204 -0.93 -12.50 -13.67
CA ALA A 204 -0.30 -11.77 -14.76
C ALA A 204 -0.59 -12.49 -16.07
N VAL A 205 -1.22 -11.82 -17.04
CA VAL A 205 -1.58 -12.36 -18.38
C VAL A 205 -0.81 -11.62 -19.45
#